data_04774e69a0412cdd806f2edf941ea6f6
#
_entry.id   04774e69a0412cdd806f2edf941ea6f6
#
_cell.length_a   1.000
_cell.length_b   1.000
_cell.length_c   1.000
_cell.angle_alpha   90.00
_cell.angle_beta   90.00
_cell.angle_gamma   90.00
#
_symmetry.space_group_name_H-M   'P 1'
#
loop_
_entity.id
_entity.type
_entity.pdbx_description
1 polymer ?
#
loop_
_entity_poly.entity_id
_entity_poly.type
_entity_poly.pdbx_seq_one_letter_code
_entity_poly.pdbx_strand_id
1 'polypeptide(L)'
;MVNKICTSIEQSKKLIELGIDVNTADMFWDTFFAKKPEAQVDNHHFIDKIDKHRVPAWSLSALLKLIKSEFYGETIYGDTITYKVSFRKFKFTNNVDLYQIAYGSIKFEEDGQYSFKDMVNTGQTEDPIDAAFQMVVWLKENGKI
;
A
#
# COMPACT_ATOMS: atom_id res chain seq x y z
N MET A 1 -1.03 15.64 -14.99
CA MET A 1 -0.85 14.59 -14.00
C MET A 1 -1.98 13.58 -14.14
N VAL A 2 -1.67 12.34 -14.41
CA VAL A 2 -2.67 11.28 -14.55
C VAL A 2 -2.78 10.59 -13.19
N ASN A 3 -3.92 10.75 -12.52
CA ASN A 3 -4.21 10.01 -11.31
C ASN A 3 -4.44 8.54 -11.65
N LYS A 4 -3.68 7.67 -11.05
CA LYS A 4 -3.89 6.23 -11.17
C LYS A 4 -5.18 5.84 -10.46
N ILE A 5 -5.90 4.90 -11.03
CA ILE A 5 -7.07 4.30 -10.40
C ILE A 5 -6.75 2.97 -9.74
N CYS A 6 -5.64 2.35 -10.09
CA CYS A 6 -5.15 1.10 -9.51
C CYS A 6 -3.64 0.95 -9.71
N THR A 7 -3.08 -0.10 -9.15
CA THR A 7 -1.68 -0.48 -9.37
C THR A 7 -1.40 -0.64 -10.86
N SER A 8 -0.21 -0.26 -11.31
CA SER A 8 0.25 -0.52 -12.67
C SER A 8 0.41 -2.03 -12.91
N ILE A 9 0.57 -2.42 -14.17
CA ILE A 9 0.83 -3.83 -14.51
C ILE A 9 2.09 -4.33 -13.80
N GLU A 10 3.15 -3.52 -13.77
CA GLU A 10 4.41 -3.88 -13.12
C GLU A 10 4.24 -4.02 -11.59
N GLN A 11 3.56 -3.08 -10.96
CA GLN A 11 3.26 -3.14 -9.53
C GLN A 11 2.39 -4.36 -9.21
N SER A 12 1.38 -4.63 -10.03
CA SER A 12 0.50 -5.78 -9.88
C SER A 12 1.28 -7.11 -9.95
N LYS A 13 2.16 -7.24 -10.91
CA LYS A 13 3.03 -8.43 -11.03
C LYS A 13 3.93 -8.59 -9.82
N LYS A 14 4.47 -7.51 -9.29
CA LYS A 14 5.30 -7.54 -8.07
C LYS A 14 4.50 -8.05 -6.87
N LEU A 15 3.26 -7.60 -6.69
CA LEU A 15 2.39 -8.07 -5.61
C LEU A 15 2.11 -9.57 -5.73
N ILE A 16 1.84 -10.04 -6.95
CA ILE A 16 1.61 -11.47 -7.20
C ILE A 16 2.86 -12.30 -6.90
N GLU A 17 4.04 -11.85 -7.32
CA GLU A 17 5.32 -12.51 -7.01
C GLU A 17 5.58 -12.61 -5.51
N LEU A 18 5.19 -11.59 -4.75
CA LEU A 18 5.32 -11.59 -3.30
C LEU A 18 4.31 -12.50 -2.60
N GLY A 19 3.35 -13.06 -3.33
CA GLY A 19 2.34 -13.95 -2.76
C GLY A 19 1.13 -13.23 -2.19
N ILE A 20 0.87 -12.00 -2.58
CA ILE A 20 -0.39 -11.33 -2.24
C ILE A 20 -1.53 -12.08 -2.94
N ASP A 21 -2.58 -12.40 -2.18
CA ASP A 21 -3.72 -13.14 -2.68
C ASP A 21 -4.44 -12.32 -3.78
N VAL A 22 -4.49 -12.90 -4.98
CA VAL A 22 -5.14 -12.27 -6.14
C VAL A 22 -6.64 -12.01 -5.92
N ASN A 23 -7.28 -12.73 -4.99
CA ASN A 23 -8.66 -12.49 -4.62
C ASN A 23 -8.88 -11.16 -3.86
N THR A 24 -7.82 -10.54 -3.38
CA THR A 24 -7.88 -9.21 -2.77
C THR A 24 -7.86 -8.08 -3.80
N ALA A 25 -7.56 -8.39 -5.05
CA ALA A 25 -7.65 -7.43 -6.13
C ALA A 25 -9.11 -7.14 -6.48
N ASP A 26 -9.42 -5.90 -6.79
CA ASP A 26 -10.76 -5.44 -7.14
C ASP A 26 -10.85 -4.89 -8.57
N MET A 27 -9.74 -4.91 -9.28
CA MET A 27 -9.61 -4.45 -10.66
C MET A 27 -8.73 -5.41 -11.46
N PHE A 28 -8.68 -5.22 -12.75
CA PHE A 28 -7.77 -5.94 -13.62
C PHE A 28 -7.39 -5.11 -14.84
N TRP A 29 -6.20 -5.37 -15.36
CA TRP A 29 -5.77 -4.88 -16.66
C TRP A 29 -6.13 -5.90 -17.72
N ASP A 30 -6.93 -5.46 -18.71
CA ASP A 30 -7.20 -6.24 -19.92
C ASP A 30 -6.15 -5.92 -20.97
N THR A 31 -5.36 -6.92 -21.34
CA THR A 31 -4.27 -6.76 -22.30
C THR A 31 -4.58 -7.40 -23.65
N PHE A 32 -5.79 -7.97 -23.83
CA PHE A 32 -6.12 -8.79 -25.00
C PHE A 32 -6.37 -7.96 -26.26
N PHE A 33 -7.12 -6.86 -26.15
CA PHE A 33 -7.56 -6.08 -27.30
C PHE A 33 -6.88 -4.72 -27.44
N ALA A 34 -6.10 -4.32 -26.49
CA ALA A 34 -5.64 -2.95 -26.43
C ALA A 34 -4.19 -2.82 -26.82
N LYS A 35 -3.90 -1.89 -27.73
CA LYS A 35 -2.57 -1.33 -27.90
C LYS A 35 -2.09 -0.64 -26.62
N LYS A 36 -3.03 -0.22 -25.77
CA LYS A 36 -2.81 0.26 -24.40
C LYS A 36 -3.71 -0.55 -23.46
N PRO A 37 -3.13 -1.24 -22.47
CA PRO A 37 -3.90 -1.93 -21.45
C PRO A 37 -4.84 -0.97 -20.72
N GLU A 38 -6.08 -1.37 -20.53
CA GLU A 38 -7.08 -0.61 -19.78
C GLU A 38 -7.41 -1.30 -18.48
N ALA A 39 -7.48 -0.52 -17.40
CA ALA A 39 -7.90 -1.02 -16.10
C ALA A 39 -9.43 -1.10 -16.04
N GLN A 40 -9.95 -2.21 -15.55
CA GLN A 40 -11.37 -2.45 -15.40
C GLN A 40 -11.69 -2.94 -14.00
N VAL A 41 -12.90 -2.62 -13.53
CA VAL A 41 -13.39 -3.13 -12.25
C VAL A 41 -13.69 -4.62 -12.39
N ASP A 42 -13.23 -5.40 -11.43
CA ASP A 42 -13.56 -6.82 -11.35
C ASP A 42 -14.88 -6.99 -10.62
N ASN A 43 -15.95 -7.25 -11.36
CA ASN A 43 -17.28 -7.56 -10.83
C ASN A 43 -17.47 -9.06 -10.56
N HIS A 44 -16.53 -9.88 -10.97
CA HIS A 44 -16.55 -11.34 -10.82
C HIS A 44 -15.26 -11.77 -10.18
N HIS A 45 -15.34 -12.51 -9.10
CA HIS A 45 -14.17 -13.03 -8.42
C HIS A 45 -13.24 -13.74 -9.42
N PHE A 46 -12.01 -13.29 -9.51
CA PHE A 46 -10.96 -13.87 -10.35
C PHE A 46 -10.56 -15.30 -9.98
N ILE A 47 -11.33 -15.96 -9.16
CA ILE A 47 -10.96 -17.10 -8.35
C ILE A 47 -10.35 -18.24 -9.15
N ASP A 48 -10.66 -18.38 -10.42
CA ASP A 48 -10.31 -19.61 -11.14
C ASP A 48 -9.49 -19.43 -12.40
N LYS A 49 -9.19 -18.23 -12.83
CA LYS A 49 -8.49 -18.03 -14.10
C LYS A 49 -7.62 -16.81 -14.07
N ILE A 50 -6.36 -16.99 -13.71
CA ILE A 50 -5.35 -16.06 -14.18
C ILE A 50 -5.29 -16.27 -15.69
N ASP A 51 -6.17 -15.57 -16.40
CA ASP A 51 -6.08 -15.48 -17.84
C ASP A 51 -4.80 -14.69 -18.15
N LYS A 52 -3.97 -15.20 -19.04
CA LYS A 52 -2.73 -14.52 -19.47
C LYS A 52 -2.99 -13.10 -20.02
N HIS A 53 -4.24 -12.79 -20.37
CA HIS A 53 -4.68 -11.49 -20.88
C HIS A 53 -5.25 -10.56 -19.81
N ARG A 54 -5.37 -11.03 -18.58
CA ARG A 54 -5.90 -10.26 -17.46
C ARG A 54 -4.89 -10.26 -16.33
N VAL A 55 -4.47 -9.08 -15.93
CA VAL A 55 -3.57 -8.91 -14.79
C VAL A 55 -4.37 -8.34 -13.64
N PRO A 56 -4.52 -9.07 -12.50
CA PRO A 56 -5.16 -8.51 -11.31
C PRO A 56 -4.52 -7.19 -10.93
N ALA A 57 -5.34 -6.25 -10.51
CA ALA A 57 -4.90 -4.93 -10.07
C ALA A 57 -5.65 -4.51 -8.82
N TRP A 58 -5.02 -3.69 -8.03
CA TRP A 58 -5.56 -3.23 -6.76
C TRP A 58 -5.81 -1.73 -6.82
N SER A 59 -7.06 -1.33 -6.53
CA SER A 59 -7.37 0.07 -6.26
C SER A 59 -6.73 0.52 -4.95
N LEU A 60 -6.75 1.82 -4.67
CA LEU A 60 -6.32 2.33 -3.37
C LEU A 60 -7.10 1.66 -2.22
N SER A 61 -8.40 1.52 -2.37
CA SER A 61 -9.25 0.86 -1.36
C SER A 61 -8.82 -0.59 -1.10
N ALA A 62 -8.53 -1.34 -2.16
CA ALA A 62 -8.06 -2.72 -2.04
C ALA A 62 -6.68 -2.80 -1.34
N LEU A 63 -5.76 -1.92 -1.67
CA LEU A 63 -4.45 -1.85 -1.00
C LEU A 63 -4.59 -1.48 0.47
N LEU A 64 -5.44 -0.52 0.80
CA LEU A 64 -5.66 -0.10 2.19
C LEU A 64 -6.24 -1.22 3.06
N LYS A 65 -7.02 -2.12 2.47
CA LYS A 65 -7.52 -3.31 3.19
C LYS A 65 -6.41 -4.30 3.55
N LEU A 66 -5.32 -4.32 2.79
CA LEU A 66 -4.15 -5.15 3.07
C LEU A 66 -3.24 -4.53 4.14
N ILE A 67 -3.31 -3.23 4.33
CA ILE A 67 -2.50 -2.50 5.29
C ILE A 67 -3.16 -2.59 6.67
N LYS A 68 -2.52 -3.32 7.58
CA LYS A 68 -3.01 -3.43 8.96
C LYS A 68 -2.96 -2.08 9.66
N SER A 69 -3.94 -1.82 10.53
CA SER A 69 -3.96 -0.60 11.34
C SER A 69 -2.80 -0.54 12.33
N GLU A 70 -2.35 -1.70 12.81
CA GLU A 70 -1.25 -1.80 13.76
C GLU A 70 -0.60 -3.19 13.73
N PHE A 71 0.63 -3.26 14.21
CA PHE A 71 1.30 -4.51 14.56
C PHE A 71 2.18 -4.32 15.80
N TYR A 72 2.60 -5.44 16.38
CA TYR A 72 3.37 -5.42 17.63
C TYR A 72 4.82 -5.78 17.37
N GLY A 73 5.70 -5.10 18.09
CA GLY A 73 7.12 -5.41 18.15
C GLY A 73 7.60 -5.51 19.58
N GLU A 74 8.87 -5.80 19.77
CA GLU A 74 9.50 -5.85 21.09
C GLU A 74 10.64 -4.86 21.18
N THR A 75 10.78 -4.24 22.35
CA THR A 75 11.97 -3.45 22.68
C THR A 75 13.14 -4.37 23.00
N ILE A 76 14.36 -3.80 23.07
CA ILE A 76 15.54 -4.53 23.56
C ILE A 76 15.40 -5.03 25.00
N TYR A 77 14.45 -4.48 25.75
CA TYR A 77 14.14 -4.88 27.14
C TYR A 77 13.01 -5.89 27.24
N GLY A 78 12.49 -6.40 26.11
CA GLY A 78 11.40 -7.36 26.08
C GLY A 78 10.00 -6.79 26.24
N ASP A 79 9.84 -5.46 26.29
CA ASP A 79 8.54 -4.80 26.35
C ASP A 79 7.86 -4.80 24.97
N THR A 80 6.54 -4.97 24.95
CA THR A 80 5.76 -4.91 23.72
C THR A 80 5.58 -3.46 23.29
N ILE A 81 5.89 -3.17 22.03
CA ILE A 81 5.58 -1.89 21.39
C ILE A 81 4.47 -2.09 20.36
N THR A 82 3.51 -1.19 20.37
CA THR A 82 2.48 -1.12 19.33
C THR A 82 2.88 -0.09 18.27
N TYR A 83 3.01 -0.54 17.03
CA TYR A 83 3.22 0.33 15.88
C TYR A 83 1.91 0.56 15.17
N LYS A 84 1.50 1.82 15.07
CA LYS A 84 0.25 2.23 14.42
C LYS A 84 0.52 2.86 13.07
N VAL A 85 -0.40 2.64 12.13
CA VAL A 85 -0.32 3.23 10.80
C VAL A 85 -0.76 4.69 10.84
N SER A 86 -0.08 5.53 10.08
CA SER A 86 -0.51 6.89 9.79
C SER A 86 -0.43 7.16 8.29
N PHE A 87 -1.45 7.86 7.79
CA PHE A 87 -1.54 8.31 6.40
C PHE A 87 -1.31 9.80 6.38
N ARG A 88 -0.36 10.25 5.58
CA ARG A 88 0.07 11.64 5.55
C ARG A 88 -0.08 12.22 4.16
N LYS A 89 -0.57 13.44 4.12
CA LYS A 89 -0.64 14.24 2.91
C LYS A 89 0.10 15.56 3.15
N PHE A 90 1.06 15.83 2.29
CA PHE A 90 1.83 17.07 2.34
C PHE A 90 1.51 17.92 1.12
N LYS A 91 1.34 19.22 1.34
CA LYS A 91 1.18 20.17 0.26
C LYS A 91 2.43 21.03 0.13
N PHE A 92 3.07 20.98 -1.02
CA PHE A 92 4.26 21.78 -1.29
C PHE A 92 3.90 23.13 -1.91
N THR A 93 4.87 24.04 -1.94
CA THR A 93 4.71 25.42 -2.42
C THR A 93 4.28 25.53 -3.88
N ASN A 94 4.49 24.48 -4.68
CA ASN A 94 4.05 24.40 -6.08
C ASN A 94 2.66 23.77 -6.26
N ASN A 95 1.86 23.66 -5.20
CA ASN A 95 0.56 23.01 -5.18
C ASN A 95 0.56 21.51 -5.54
N VAL A 96 1.67 20.84 -5.41
CA VAL A 96 1.74 19.39 -5.57
C VAL A 96 1.42 18.73 -4.23
N ASP A 97 0.47 17.80 -4.23
CA ASP A 97 0.19 16.95 -3.08
C ASP A 97 1.11 15.74 -3.09
N LEU A 98 1.72 15.44 -1.95
CA LEU A 98 2.52 14.24 -1.75
C LEU A 98 1.91 13.38 -0.66
N TYR A 99 1.98 12.08 -0.84
CA TYR A 99 1.38 11.08 0.05
C TYR A 99 2.46 10.19 0.64
N GLN A 100 2.30 9.85 1.91
CA GLN A 100 3.20 8.98 2.64
C GLN A 100 2.43 8.11 3.62
N ILE A 101 2.84 6.87 3.78
CA ILE A 101 2.30 5.96 4.79
C ILE A 101 3.45 5.57 5.72
N ALA A 102 3.18 5.58 7.02
CA ALA A 102 4.17 5.25 8.03
C ALA A 102 3.57 4.36 9.12
N TYR A 103 4.40 3.54 9.71
CA TYR A 103 4.14 2.92 11.00
C TYR A 103 5.07 3.51 12.03
N GLY A 104 4.53 3.81 13.19
CA GLY A 104 5.32 4.36 14.27
C GLY A 104 4.66 4.19 15.62
N SER A 105 5.39 4.57 16.64
CA SER A 105 4.94 4.53 18.02
C SER A 105 4.82 5.94 18.59
N ILE A 106 3.90 6.09 19.54
CA ILE A 106 3.79 7.33 20.31
C ILE A 106 4.79 7.27 21.45
N LYS A 107 5.62 8.30 21.55
CA LYS A 107 6.58 8.46 22.65
C LYS A 107 6.15 9.63 23.52
N PHE A 108 6.14 9.40 24.84
CA PHE A 108 5.99 10.46 25.81
C PHE A 108 7.33 11.18 25.98
N GLU A 109 7.34 12.50 25.81
CA GLU A 109 8.48 13.34 26.11
C GLU A 109 8.43 13.80 27.59
N GLU A 110 9.61 14.16 28.15
CA GLU A 110 9.72 14.59 29.55
C GLU A 110 8.91 15.84 29.89
N ASP A 111 8.60 16.67 28.90
CA ASP A 111 7.79 17.88 29.04
C ASP A 111 6.26 17.61 29.01
N GLY A 112 5.84 16.35 29.00
CA GLY A 112 4.44 15.95 28.92
C GLY A 112 3.83 15.99 27.54
N GLN A 113 4.61 16.30 26.51
CA GLN A 113 4.16 16.25 25.12
C GLN A 113 4.32 14.85 24.53
N TYR A 114 3.53 14.55 23.50
CA TYR A 114 3.62 13.32 22.75
C TYR A 114 4.35 13.59 21.45
N SER A 115 5.25 12.70 21.08
CA SER A 115 5.83 12.66 19.75
C SER A 115 5.52 11.33 19.08
N PHE A 116 5.27 11.36 17.77
CA PHE A 116 5.13 10.16 16.95
C PHE A 116 6.47 9.87 16.30
N LYS A 117 7.03 8.71 16.61
CA LYS A 117 8.31 8.27 16.04
C LYS A 117 8.06 7.20 14.99
N ASP A 118 8.44 7.49 13.76
CA ASP A 118 8.37 6.53 12.67
C ASP A 118 9.35 5.37 12.90
N MET A 119 8.83 4.17 12.76
CA MET A 119 9.65 2.96 12.65
C MET A 119 10.00 2.70 11.18
N VAL A 120 9.01 2.87 10.31
CA VAL A 120 9.17 2.75 8.86
C VAL A 120 8.24 3.74 8.18
N ASN A 121 8.65 4.29 7.06
CA ASN A 121 7.79 5.09 6.20
C ASN A 121 8.05 4.78 4.73
N THR A 122 7.04 5.03 3.91
CA THR A 122 7.21 5.05 2.46
C THR A 122 7.89 6.35 2.04
N GLY A 123 8.38 6.40 0.83
CA GLY A 123 8.75 7.69 0.25
C GLY A 123 7.53 8.60 0.09
N GLN A 124 7.77 9.87 -0.12
CA GLN A 124 6.73 10.81 -0.50
C GLN A 124 6.43 10.64 -1.98
N THR A 125 5.20 10.31 -2.32
CA THR A 125 4.78 10.04 -3.69
C THR A 125 3.66 10.98 -4.11
N GLU A 126 3.61 11.31 -5.39
CA GLU A 126 2.52 12.14 -5.95
C GLU A 126 1.19 11.38 -6.05
N ASP A 127 1.23 10.06 -5.98
CA ASP A 127 0.06 9.21 -6.09
C ASP A 127 -0.10 8.35 -4.82
N PRO A 128 -1.27 8.39 -4.16
CA PRO A 128 -1.49 7.61 -2.94
C PRO A 128 -1.43 6.09 -3.18
N ILE A 129 -1.70 5.62 -4.40
CA ILE A 129 -1.56 4.20 -4.75
C ILE A 129 -0.10 3.77 -4.67
N ASP A 130 0.84 4.61 -5.13
CA ASP A 130 2.27 4.32 -5.04
C ASP A 130 2.73 4.20 -3.58
N ALA A 131 2.26 5.09 -2.71
CA ALA A 131 2.55 5.01 -1.28
C ALA A 131 1.97 3.72 -0.68
N ALA A 132 0.72 3.41 -0.97
CA ALA A 132 0.06 2.19 -0.49
C ALA A 132 0.75 0.93 -1.02
N PHE A 133 1.11 0.90 -2.29
CA PHE A 133 1.87 -0.20 -2.89
C PHE A 133 3.20 -0.42 -2.15
N GLN A 134 3.98 0.62 -1.93
CA GLN A 134 5.25 0.53 -1.21
C GLN A 134 5.06 -0.06 0.20
N MET A 135 4.01 0.35 0.91
CA MET A 135 3.76 -0.15 2.24
C MET A 135 3.33 -1.62 2.23
N VAL A 136 2.49 -2.05 1.30
CA VAL A 136 2.09 -3.45 1.14
C VAL A 136 3.32 -4.33 0.84
N VAL A 137 4.20 -3.88 -0.04
CA VAL A 137 5.46 -4.58 -0.34
C VAL A 137 6.30 -4.75 0.93
N TRP A 138 6.49 -3.67 1.68
CA TRP A 138 7.25 -3.72 2.93
C TRP A 138 6.65 -4.68 3.94
N LEU A 139 5.33 -4.61 4.14
CA LEU A 139 4.62 -5.51 5.08
C LEU A 139 4.80 -6.97 4.71
N LYS A 140 4.68 -7.30 3.43
CA LYS A 140 4.82 -8.67 2.94
C LYS A 140 6.26 -9.17 3.05
N GLU A 141 7.23 -8.36 2.66
CA GLU A 141 8.65 -8.71 2.74
C GLU A 141 9.13 -8.89 4.19
N ASN A 142 8.49 -8.23 5.13
CA ASN A 142 8.82 -8.31 6.56
C ASN A 142 7.90 -9.26 7.34
N GLY A 143 7.09 -10.05 6.66
CA GLY A 143 6.25 -11.07 7.29
C GLY A 143 5.13 -10.49 8.18
N LYS A 144 4.68 -9.26 7.92
CA LYS A 144 3.61 -8.61 8.70
C LYS A 144 2.22 -8.90 8.13
N ILE A 145 2.18 -9.33 6.89
CA ILE A 145 0.95 -9.81 6.23
C ILE A 145 1.21 -11.07 5.43
#